data_df23934cd1c7dd7e446613d0c1e6e55d
#
_entry.id   df23934cd1c7dd7e446613d0c1e6e55d
#
_cell.length_a   1.000
_cell.length_b   1.000
_cell.length_c   1.000
_cell.angle_alpha   90.00
_cell.angle_beta   90.00
_cell.angle_gamma   90.00
#
_symmetry.space_group_name_H-M   'P 1'
#
loop_
_entity.id
_entity.type
_entity.pdbx_description
1 polymer ?
#
loop_
_entity_poly.entity_id
_entity_poly.type
_entity_poly.pdbx_seq_one_letter_code
_entity_poly.pdbx_strand_id
1 'polypeptide(L)'
;MKQTGSNVAALIAAAAPASRRRDAETLTALMQEISGREPAVWGTIIGFGSCHYRYPTGTEGDMPILAFAPRKAASTIYLDDTGRHAGALSKLGPHTLGKGCLYIKDLEKVDLDVLRGILENTLAWTEAGGDDYATITVTD
;
A
#
# COMPACT_ATOMS: atom_id res chain seq x y z
N MET A 1 -6.85 -0.57 13.21
CA MET A 1 -6.17 0.62 12.65
C MET A 1 -7.24 1.68 12.39
N LYS A 2 -6.92 2.95 12.56
CA LYS A 2 -7.87 4.05 12.38
C LYS A 2 -7.21 5.23 11.68
N GLN A 3 -8.01 5.98 10.92
CA GLN A 3 -7.59 7.27 10.40
C GLN A 3 -7.37 8.23 11.58
N THR A 4 -6.27 8.99 11.53
CA THR A 4 -5.90 9.89 12.63
C THR A 4 -6.27 11.34 12.37
N GLY A 5 -6.69 11.68 11.14
CA GLY A 5 -7.02 13.05 10.76
C GLY A 5 -5.81 13.95 10.56
N SER A 6 -4.60 13.41 10.62
CA SER A 6 -3.36 14.16 10.40
C SER A 6 -3.23 14.58 8.92
N ASN A 7 -2.40 15.59 8.66
CA ASN A 7 -2.24 16.15 7.33
C ASN A 7 -1.30 15.29 6.48
N VAL A 8 -1.78 14.80 5.32
CA VAL A 8 -1.02 13.98 4.39
C VAL A 8 0.21 14.72 3.86
N ALA A 9 0.03 15.98 3.43
CA ALA A 9 1.13 16.79 2.89
C ALA A 9 2.23 17.00 3.93
N ALA A 10 1.87 17.20 5.19
CA ALA A 10 2.84 17.36 6.27
C ALA A 10 3.63 16.07 6.52
N LEU A 11 2.98 14.92 6.46
CA LEU A 11 3.64 13.63 6.61
C LEU A 11 4.64 13.39 5.48
N ILE A 12 4.28 13.72 4.24
CA ILE A 12 5.18 13.59 3.08
C ILE A 12 6.35 14.56 3.22
N ALA A 13 6.08 15.83 3.59
CA ALA A 13 7.12 16.84 3.75
C ALA A 13 8.16 16.46 4.82
N ALA A 14 7.75 15.74 5.85
CA ALA A 14 8.63 15.29 6.93
C ALA A 14 9.43 14.03 6.57
N ALA A 15 9.14 13.38 5.45
CA ALA A 15 9.84 12.16 5.06
C ALA A 15 11.27 12.46 4.63
N ALA A 16 12.19 11.57 4.99
CA ALA A 16 13.61 11.68 4.66
C ALA A 16 14.14 10.29 4.30
N PRO A 17 15.13 10.22 3.42
CA PRO A 17 15.81 11.30 2.67
C PRO A 17 14.92 11.93 1.59
N ALA A 18 15.47 12.89 0.82
CA ALA A 18 14.72 13.57 -0.24
C ALA A 18 14.11 12.61 -1.28
N SER A 19 14.82 11.52 -1.60
CA SER A 19 14.30 10.47 -2.49
C SER A 19 13.05 9.82 -1.92
N ARG A 20 12.93 9.73 -0.61
CA ARG A 20 11.76 9.18 0.07
C ARG A 20 10.54 10.10 -0.09
N ARG A 21 10.74 11.43 -0.03
CA ARG A 21 9.66 12.39 -0.29
C ARG A 21 9.19 12.33 -1.73
N ARG A 22 10.14 12.30 -2.68
CA ARG A 22 9.84 12.15 -4.11
C ARG A 22 9.02 10.89 -4.37
N ASP A 23 9.44 9.75 -3.82
CA ASP A 23 8.74 8.48 -3.99
C ASP A 23 7.35 8.50 -3.32
N ALA A 24 7.22 9.18 -2.19
CA ALA A 24 5.92 9.35 -1.52
C ALA A 24 4.93 10.13 -2.39
N GLU A 25 5.40 11.17 -3.07
CA GLU A 25 4.56 11.95 -3.99
C GLU A 25 4.11 11.08 -5.17
N THR A 26 5.02 10.28 -5.74
CA THR A 26 4.72 9.36 -6.83
C THR A 26 3.72 8.30 -6.41
N LEU A 27 3.92 7.67 -5.25
CA LEU A 27 3.02 6.65 -4.74
C LEU A 27 1.63 7.20 -4.42
N THR A 28 1.57 8.41 -3.86
CA THR A 28 0.29 9.06 -3.57
C THR A 28 -0.52 9.27 -4.85
N ALA A 29 0.11 9.82 -5.88
CA ALA A 29 -0.56 10.04 -7.17
C ALA A 29 -1.00 8.71 -7.80
N LEU A 30 -0.14 7.70 -7.78
CA LEU A 30 -0.41 6.40 -8.37
C LEU A 30 -1.58 5.69 -7.67
N MET A 31 -1.56 5.65 -6.35
CA MET A 31 -2.60 4.97 -5.57
C MET A 31 -3.92 5.71 -5.62
N GLN A 32 -3.90 7.05 -5.68
CA GLN A 32 -5.11 7.85 -5.86
C GLN A 32 -5.75 7.57 -7.21
N GLU A 33 -4.96 7.52 -8.27
CA GLU A 33 -5.43 7.20 -9.60
C GLU A 33 -6.04 5.80 -9.68
N ILE A 34 -5.36 4.79 -9.13
CA ILE A 34 -5.81 3.40 -9.15
C ILE A 34 -7.09 3.22 -8.33
N SER A 35 -7.11 3.75 -7.10
CA SER A 35 -8.21 3.53 -6.17
C SER A 35 -9.41 4.45 -6.40
N GLY A 36 -9.20 5.60 -7.02
CA GLY A 36 -10.22 6.64 -7.14
C GLY A 36 -10.58 7.29 -5.80
N ARG A 37 -9.71 7.16 -4.79
CA ARG A 37 -9.96 7.65 -3.43
C ARG A 37 -8.88 8.63 -3.01
N GLU A 38 -9.27 9.58 -2.17
CA GLU A 38 -8.34 10.58 -1.61
C GLU A 38 -7.45 9.94 -0.54
N PRO A 39 -6.18 10.39 -0.42
CA PRO A 39 -5.31 9.90 0.63
C PRO A 39 -5.74 10.39 2.02
N ALA A 40 -5.52 9.56 3.03
CA ALA A 40 -5.73 9.91 4.43
C ALA A 40 -4.62 9.31 5.27
N VAL A 41 -4.32 9.94 6.42
CA VAL A 41 -3.28 9.44 7.33
C VAL A 41 -3.88 8.45 8.33
N TRP A 42 -3.25 7.28 8.44
CA TRP A 42 -3.56 6.23 9.39
C TRP A 42 -2.32 6.01 10.28
N GLY A 43 -2.15 6.89 11.28
CA GLY A 43 -0.93 6.91 12.10
C GLY A 43 0.27 7.43 11.33
N THR A 44 1.15 6.55 10.87
CA THR A 44 2.31 6.88 10.03
C THR A 44 2.15 6.35 8.60
N ILE A 45 0.97 5.84 8.26
CA ILE A 45 0.64 5.23 6.97
C ILE A 45 -0.25 6.19 6.19
N ILE A 46 0.01 6.31 4.89
CA ILE A 46 -0.85 7.03 3.96
C ILE A 46 -1.73 5.98 3.28
N GLY A 47 -3.03 6.07 3.49
CA GLY A 47 -4.00 5.08 3.04
C GLY A 47 -5.08 5.66 2.16
N PHE A 48 -5.68 4.79 1.33
CA PHE A 48 -6.70 5.12 0.34
C PHE A 48 -7.89 4.19 0.54
N GLY A 49 -9.03 4.77 0.88
CA GLY A 49 -10.24 4.02 1.20
C GLY A 49 -10.17 3.32 2.53
N SER A 50 -11.17 2.52 2.84
CA SER A 50 -11.21 1.70 4.05
C SER A 50 -11.92 0.38 3.81
N CYS A 51 -11.47 -0.65 4.53
CA CYS A 51 -12.09 -1.96 4.51
C CYS A 51 -11.91 -2.64 5.86
N HIS A 52 -12.74 -3.65 6.10
CA HIS A 52 -12.67 -4.50 7.29
C HIS A 52 -12.13 -5.86 6.88
N TYR A 53 -11.11 -6.35 7.59
CA TYR A 53 -10.54 -7.66 7.35
C TYR A 53 -10.87 -8.62 8.49
N ARG A 54 -10.98 -9.90 8.15
CA ARG A 54 -11.13 -10.97 9.12
C ARG A 54 -10.37 -12.20 8.65
N TYR A 55 -9.44 -12.66 9.48
CA TYR A 55 -8.70 -13.89 9.22
C TYR A 55 -9.50 -15.12 9.70
N PRO A 56 -9.17 -16.34 9.20
CA PRO A 56 -9.81 -17.57 9.67
C PRO A 56 -9.68 -17.80 11.18
N THR A 57 -8.63 -17.25 11.79
CA THR A 57 -8.41 -17.31 13.25
C THR A 57 -9.41 -16.47 14.05
N GLY A 58 -10.22 -15.63 13.38
CA GLY A 58 -11.13 -14.71 14.02
C GLY A 58 -10.54 -13.33 14.30
N THR A 59 -9.26 -13.12 14.10
CA THR A 59 -8.64 -11.80 14.20
C THR A 59 -9.20 -10.90 13.11
N GLU A 60 -9.63 -9.69 13.49
CA GLU A 60 -10.27 -8.75 12.57
C GLU A 60 -9.90 -7.30 12.90
N GLY A 61 -10.08 -6.41 11.95
CA GLY A 61 -9.82 -4.99 12.13
C GLY A 61 -10.10 -4.20 10.86
N ASP A 62 -9.80 -2.91 10.93
CA ASP A 62 -9.97 -2.00 9.81
C ASP A 62 -8.61 -1.61 9.24
N MET A 63 -8.56 -1.38 7.93
CA MET A 63 -7.35 -0.98 7.24
C MET A 63 -7.69 -0.19 5.97
N PRO A 64 -6.73 0.57 5.41
CA PRO A 64 -6.90 1.14 4.08
C PRO A 64 -6.95 0.04 3.01
N ILE A 65 -7.57 0.34 1.88
CA ILE A 65 -7.64 -0.56 0.73
C ILE A 65 -6.27 -0.63 0.04
N LEU A 66 -5.66 0.53 -0.24
CA LEU A 66 -4.27 0.65 -0.66
C LEU A 66 -3.54 1.53 0.33
N ALA A 67 -2.27 1.26 0.58
CA ALA A 67 -1.50 2.02 1.56
C ALA A 67 -0.01 1.91 1.36
N PHE A 68 0.70 2.95 1.77
CA PHE A 68 2.15 2.91 1.90
C PHE A 68 2.60 3.77 3.07
N ALA A 69 3.82 3.57 3.52
CA ALA A 69 4.45 4.41 4.53
C ALA A 69 5.83 4.82 4.06
N PRO A 70 6.14 6.14 4.02
CA PRO A 70 7.49 6.61 3.67
C PRO A 70 8.39 6.47 4.90
N ARG A 71 9.06 5.33 5.01
CA ARG A 71 9.99 5.06 6.11
C ARG A 71 11.40 5.55 5.76
N LYS A 72 12.25 5.71 6.76
CA LYS A 72 13.62 6.17 6.57
C LYS A 72 14.43 5.25 5.66
N ALA A 73 14.31 3.95 5.85
CA ALA A 73 15.10 2.95 5.11
C ALA A 73 14.53 2.63 3.72
N ALA A 74 13.22 2.74 3.54
CA ALA A 74 12.54 2.42 2.30
C ALA A 74 11.09 2.91 2.33
N SER A 75 10.44 3.00 1.17
CA SER A 75 8.98 3.09 1.12
C SER A 75 8.42 1.69 1.38
N THR A 76 7.55 1.58 2.36
CA THR A 76 6.83 0.34 2.66
C THR A 76 5.48 0.39 1.95
N ILE A 77 5.23 -0.54 1.04
CA ILE A 77 3.96 -0.66 0.32
C ILE A 77 3.23 -1.88 0.90
N TYR A 78 2.00 -1.67 1.36
CA TYR A 78 1.21 -2.73 1.98
C TYR A 78 0.42 -3.45 0.91
N LEU A 79 0.57 -4.77 0.88
CA LEU A 79 -0.13 -5.65 -0.05
C LEU A 79 -0.96 -6.66 0.75
N ASP A 80 -1.70 -7.49 0.05
CA ASP A 80 -2.22 -8.73 0.58
C ASP A 80 -1.06 -9.74 0.76
N ASP A 81 -1.22 -11.00 0.45
CA ASP A 81 -0.11 -11.96 0.50
C ASP A 81 0.86 -11.69 -0.66
N THR A 82 2.12 -11.35 -0.38
CA THR A 82 3.12 -11.10 -1.41
C THR A 82 3.38 -12.33 -2.28
N GLY A 83 3.12 -13.55 -1.77
CA GLY A 83 3.23 -14.77 -2.56
C GLY A 83 2.31 -14.81 -3.77
N ARG A 84 1.15 -14.16 -3.70
CA ARG A 84 0.23 -14.05 -4.84
C ARG A 84 0.81 -13.25 -6.01
N HIS A 85 1.78 -12.39 -5.73
CA HIS A 85 2.36 -11.46 -6.71
C HIS A 85 3.76 -11.89 -7.18
N ALA A 86 4.18 -13.12 -6.86
CA ALA A 86 5.55 -13.58 -7.10
C ALA A 86 6.00 -13.39 -8.56
N GLY A 87 5.13 -13.70 -9.52
CA GLY A 87 5.43 -13.55 -10.94
C GLY A 87 5.69 -12.10 -11.34
N ALA A 88 4.85 -11.18 -10.91
CA ALA A 88 5.01 -9.76 -11.18
C ALA A 88 6.22 -9.18 -10.44
N LEU A 89 6.41 -9.56 -9.17
CA LEU A 89 7.52 -9.10 -8.35
C LEU A 89 8.88 -9.47 -8.96
N SER A 90 8.97 -10.61 -9.63
CA SER A 90 10.20 -11.02 -10.32
C SER A 90 10.62 -10.06 -11.43
N LYS A 91 9.71 -9.22 -11.91
CA LYS A 91 9.95 -8.26 -13.00
C LYS A 91 10.03 -6.81 -12.52
N LEU A 92 9.84 -6.57 -11.20
CA LEU A 92 9.71 -5.23 -10.65
C LEU A 92 11.03 -4.45 -10.65
N GLY A 93 12.12 -5.10 -10.32
CA GLY A 93 13.41 -4.46 -10.07
C GLY A 93 13.79 -4.55 -8.59
N PRO A 94 14.74 -3.73 -8.12
CA PRO A 94 15.27 -3.84 -6.76
C PRO A 94 14.21 -3.63 -5.67
N HIS A 95 14.01 -4.63 -4.84
CA HIS A 95 13.06 -4.60 -3.72
C HIS A 95 13.40 -5.69 -2.70
N THR A 96 12.79 -5.59 -1.52
CA THR A 96 12.74 -6.67 -0.54
C THR A 96 11.30 -6.90 -0.12
N LEU A 97 11.02 -8.05 0.49
CA LEU A 97 9.66 -8.47 0.82
C LEU A 97 9.52 -8.88 2.27
N GLY A 98 8.38 -8.52 2.87
CA GLY A 98 7.80 -9.20 4.02
C GLY A 98 6.59 -10.01 3.54
N LYS A 99 5.85 -10.60 4.45
CA LYS A 99 4.68 -11.43 4.10
C LYS A 99 3.57 -10.61 3.42
N GLY A 100 3.29 -9.42 3.91
CA GLY A 100 2.29 -8.50 3.36
C GLY A 100 2.86 -7.15 2.97
N CYS A 101 4.18 -7.03 2.88
CA CYS A 101 4.85 -5.77 2.64
C CYS A 101 5.87 -5.87 1.51
N LEU A 102 5.91 -4.83 0.70
CA LEU A 102 6.89 -4.63 -0.36
C LEU A 102 7.72 -3.41 0.02
N TYR A 103 9.05 -3.54 0.06
CA TYR A 103 9.97 -2.48 0.44
C TYR A 103 10.77 -2.04 -0.77
N ILE A 104 10.68 -0.75 -1.11
CA ILE A 104 11.40 -0.16 -2.26
C ILE A 104 12.19 1.05 -1.78
N LYS A 105 13.50 1.04 -2.00
CA LYS A 105 14.37 2.17 -1.64
C LYS A 105 14.31 3.30 -2.64
N ASP A 106 14.11 2.99 -3.92
CA ASP A 106 14.14 3.98 -4.99
C ASP A 106 13.19 3.55 -6.12
N LEU A 107 12.06 4.26 -6.24
CA LEU A 107 11.07 3.99 -7.29
C LEU A 107 11.61 4.24 -8.69
N GLU A 108 12.63 5.08 -8.86
CA GLU A 108 13.22 5.32 -10.18
C GLU A 108 13.94 4.10 -10.73
N LYS A 109 14.24 3.12 -9.89
CA LYS A 109 14.93 1.87 -10.28
C LYS A 109 13.97 0.70 -10.51
N VAL A 110 12.68 0.90 -10.33
CA VAL A 110 11.69 -0.16 -10.53
C VAL A 110 10.82 0.13 -11.74
N ASP A 111 10.17 -0.91 -12.24
CA ASP A 111 9.20 -0.80 -13.32
C ASP A 111 7.85 -0.38 -12.73
N LEU A 112 7.46 0.88 -12.95
CA LEU A 112 6.21 1.43 -12.41
C LEU A 112 4.97 0.78 -13.03
N ASP A 113 5.04 0.29 -14.25
CA ASP A 113 3.91 -0.42 -14.87
C ASP A 113 3.68 -1.76 -14.17
N VAL A 114 4.76 -2.45 -13.79
CA VAL A 114 4.67 -3.68 -13.00
C VAL A 114 4.08 -3.37 -11.63
N LEU A 115 4.53 -2.31 -10.97
CA LEU A 115 4.00 -1.89 -9.67
C LEU A 115 2.51 -1.54 -9.76
N ARG A 116 2.12 -0.82 -10.80
CA ARG A 116 0.70 -0.50 -11.07
C ARG A 116 -0.13 -1.78 -11.14
N GLY A 117 0.33 -2.77 -11.90
CA GLY A 117 -0.38 -4.06 -12.04
C GLY A 117 -0.54 -4.79 -10.71
N ILE A 118 0.48 -4.76 -9.87
CA ILE A 118 0.43 -5.35 -8.52
C ILE A 118 -0.62 -4.64 -7.67
N LEU A 119 -0.64 -3.30 -7.69
CA LEU A 119 -1.59 -2.51 -6.91
C LEU A 119 -3.02 -2.68 -7.43
N GLU A 120 -3.22 -2.73 -8.74
CA GLU A 120 -4.53 -3.00 -9.35
C GLU A 120 -5.05 -4.37 -8.96
N ASN A 121 -4.16 -5.38 -8.93
CA ASN A 121 -4.53 -6.73 -8.50
C ASN A 121 -4.90 -6.77 -7.02
N THR A 122 -4.17 -6.05 -6.17
CA THR A 122 -4.49 -5.91 -4.74
C THR A 122 -5.86 -5.25 -4.54
N LEU A 123 -6.15 -4.20 -5.29
CA LEU A 123 -7.45 -3.53 -5.25
C LEU A 123 -8.57 -4.49 -5.67
N ALA A 124 -8.39 -5.21 -6.77
CA ALA A 124 -9.38 -6.17 -7.26
C ALA A 124 -9.64 -7.30 -6.26
N TRP A 125 -8.58 -7.80 -5.61
CA TRP A 125 -8.68 -8.81 -4.56
C TRP A 125 -9.51 -8.30 -3.38
N THR A 126 -9.26 -7.07 -2.96
CA THR A 126 -9.99 -6.42 -1.86
C THR A 126 -11.47 -6.23 -2.22
N GLU A 127 -11.74 -5.69 -3.41
CA GLU A 127 -13.11 -5.44 -3.87
C GLU A 127 -13.91 -6.73 -4.11
N ALA A 128 -13.22 -7.82 -4.44
CA ALA A 128 -13.85 -9.13 -4.59
C ALA A 128 -14.17 -9.83 -3.25
N GLY A 129 -13.74 -9.24 -2.11
CA GLY A 129 -14.02 -9.80 -0.79
C GLY A 129 -12.90 -10.64 -0.20
N GLY A 130 -11.71 -10.61 -0.80
CA GLY A 130 -10.56 -11.40 -0.33
C GLY A 130 -10.59 -12.85 -0.83
N ASP A 131 -10.05 -13.74 -0.02
CA ASP A 131 -9.98 -15.18 -0.30
C ASP A 131 -9.85 -15.96 1.03
N ASP A 132 -9.32 -17.18 0.97
CA ASP A 132 -9.11 -18.01 2.16
C ASP A 132 -8.09 -17.42 3.14
N TYR A 133 -7.22 -16.53 2.66
CA TYR A 133 -6.26 -15.81 3.51
C TYR A 133 -6.96 -14.80 4.43
N ALA A 134 -7.92 -14.05 3.89
CA ALA A 134 -8.69 -13.08 4.66
C ALA A 134 -10.01 -12.74 3.96
N THR A 135 -11.07 -12.59 4.74
CA THR A 135 -12.34 -12.04 4.25
C THR A 135 -12.28 -10.53 4.34
N ILE A 136 -12.60 -9.84 3.26
CA ILE A 136 -12.51 -8.39 3.17
C ILE A 136 -13.89 -7.80 2.85
N THR A 137 -14.26 -6.75 3.58
CA THR A 137 -15.49 -5.98 3.33
C THR A 137 -15.10 -4.52 3.16
N VAL A 138 -15.36 -3.94 1.99
CA VAL A 138 -15.13 -2.52 1.74
C VAL A 138 -16.12 -1.71 2.56
N THR A 139 -15.64 -0.68 3.27
CA THR A 139 -16.44 0.08 4.25
C THR A 139 -16.58 1.57 3.93
N ASP A 140 -15.95 2.06 2.86
CA ASP A 140 -16.07 3.45 2.45
C ASP A 140 -17.12 3.69 1.35
#